data_a3fd245eab753b91f47f9cb2b30d0800
#
_entry.id   a3fd245eab753b91f47f9cb2b30d0800
#
_cell.length_a   1.000
_cell.length_b   1.000
_cell.length_c   1.000
_cell.angle_alpha   90.00
_cell.angle_beta   90.00
_cell.angle_gamma   90.00
#
_symmetry.space_group_name_H-M   'P 1'
#
loop_
_entity.id
_entity.type
_entity.pdbx_description
1 polymer ?
#
loop_
_entity_poly.entity_id
_entity_poly.type
_entity_poly.pdbx_seq_one_letter_code
_entity_poly.pdbx_strand_id
1 'polypeptide(L)'
;MPTVKYRLLGDRPPPRPVKLQIPGWGGAQQPRADGSHEQPWHCTPFSESAQYGLEVLYPFDEELRVTKFRGSVRLEADWGEPADPDMMWPPFRPFGEDYYSYQLSLDLEVESGWAVRTEPHPRYFTDATNTTPLAVPAMVRSDWWPMMYFCIFKAPPKGVTHIFRKGEGFLSIIVLPAEPRLDLESMTEEEEAERELRSRRIAASRDSLAGGTRWLSTTETVFDGAYRHLFRAAKARDRAK
;
A
#
# COMPACT_ATOMS: atom_id res chain seq x y z
N MET A 1 -7.66 18.98 -4.98
CA MET A 1 -7.51 17.53 -4.67
C MET A 1 -8.84 16.87 -4.96
N PRO A 2 -8.89 15.71 -5.58
CA PRO A 2 -10.16 15.03 -5.85
C PRO A 2 -10.86 14.67 -4.54
N THR A 3 -12.18 14.81 -4.53
CA THR A 3 -13.03 14.39 -3.42
C THR A 3 -13.42 12.94 -3.61
N VAL A 4 -13.34 12.14 -2.56
CA VAL A 4 -13.83 10.77 -2.54
C VAL A 4 -15.02 10.71 -1.61
N LYS A 5 -16.17 10.32 -2.14
CA LYS A 5 -17.33 9.99 -1.34
C LYS A 5 -17.41 8.49 -1.14
N TYR A 6 -17.98 8.05 -0.06
CA TYR A 6 -18.14 6.62 0.21
C TYR A 6 -19.51 6.30 0.79
N ARG A 7 -19.98 5.09 0.50
CA ARG A 7 -21.16 4.48 1.09
C ARG A 7 -20.77 3.10 1.64
N LEU A 8 -21.08 2.86 2.89
CA LEU A 8 -20.92 1.54 3.53
C LEU A 8 -22.15 0.69 3.26
N LEU A 9 -21.92 -0.58 2.97
CA LEU A 9 -22.95 -1.58 2.78
C LEU A 9 -22.89 -2.56 3.97
N GLY A 10 -23.83 -2.39 4.88
CA GLY A 10 -23.84 -3.06 6.19
C GLY A 10 -22.98 -2.35 7.25
N ASP A 11 -22.89 -2.96 8.42
CA ASP A 11 -22.10 -2.45 9.54
C ASP A 11 -20.62 -2.77 9.31
N ARG A 12 -19.91 -1.81 8.76
CA ARG A 12 -18.50 -1.93 8.39
C ARG A 12 -17.74 -0.69 8.85
N PRO A 13 -16.46 -0.82 9.24
CA PRO A 13 -15.64 0.34 9.52
C PRO A 13 -15.43 1.18 8.25
N PRO A 14 -15.51 2.52 8.35
CA PRO A 14 -15.23 3.38 7.21
C PRO A 14 -13.77 3.24 6.75
N PRO A 15 -13.49 3.47 5.46
CA PRO A 15 -12.14 3.57 4.97
C PRO A 15 -11.47 4.77 5.65
N ARG A 16 -10.18 4.68 5.87
CA ARG A 16 -9.41 5.75 6.49
C ARG A 16 -8.07 5.95 5.78
N PRO A 17 -7.42 7.11 5.92
CA PRO A 17 -6.05 7.28 5.44
C PRO A 17 -5.14 6.19 6.02
N VAL A 18 -4.26 5.65 5.17
CA VAL A 18 -3.34 4.57 5.59
C VAL A 18 -2.50 5.02 6.78
N LYS A 19 -2.52 4.22 7.85
CA LYS A 19 -1.75 4.43 9.07
C LYS A 19 -0.84 3.24 9.32
N LEU A 20 0.12 3.04 8.44
CA LEU A 20 1.05 1.95 8.61
C LEU A 20 1.92 2.20 9.84
N GLN A 21 1.81 1.30 10.82
CA GLN A 21 2.76 1.22 11.93
C GLN A 21 3.98 0.45 11.45
N ILE A 22 5.07 1.17 11.23
CA ILE A 22 6.33 0.57 10.79
C ILE A 22 7.20 0.33 12.02
N PRO A 23 7.59 -0.91 12.29
CA PRO A 23 8.51 -1.21 13.39
C PRO A 23 9.81 -0.41 13.22
N GLY A 24 10.27 0.24 14.28
CA GLY A 24 11.49 1.03 14.25
C GLY A 24 11.41 2.39 13.57
N TRP A 25 10.23 2.83 13.17
CA TRP A 25 10.04 4.15 12.54
C TRP A 25 10.50 5.33 13.42
N GLY A 26 10.42 5.21 14.71
CA GLY A 26 10.86 6.23 15.68
C GLY A 26 12.37 6.28 15.95
N GLY A 27 13.18 5.50 15.24
CA GLY A 27 14.64 5.46 15.41
C GLY A 27 15.19 4.13 15.92
N ALA A 28 14.36 3.21 16.42
CA ALA A 28 14.83 1.88 16.76
C ALA A 28 14.97 1.05 15.48
N GLN A 29 16.21 0.72 15.12
CA GLN A 29 16.49 -0.18 14.01
C GLN A 29 16.14 -1.61 14.44
N GLN A 30 15.35 -2.30 13.62
CA GLN A 30 15.13 -3.73 13.81
C GLN A 30 16.07 -4.52 12.89
N PRO A 31 16.77 -5.51 13.41
CA PRO A 31 17.63 -6.35 12.59
C PRO A 31 16.75 -7.14 11.58
N ARG A 32 17.26 -7.29 10.37
CA ARG A 32 16.69 -8.21 9.37
C ARG A 32 16.99 -9.65 9.77
N ALA A 33 16.34 -10.61 9.08
CA ALA A 33 16.56 -12.04 9.30
C ALA A 33 18.03 -12.46 9.10
N ASP A 34 18.78 -11.74 8.27
CA ASP A 34 20.20 -11.91 8.01
C ASP A 34 21.12 -11.14 9.02
N GLY A 35 20.51 -10.50 10.02
CA GLY A 35 21.21 -9.70 11.02
C GLY A 35 21.54 -8.27 10.60
N SER A 36 21.24 -7.87 9.36
CA SER A 36 21.42 -6.48 8.91
C SER A 36 20.31 -5.56 9.43
N HIS A 37 20.58 -4.25 9.45
CA HIS A 37 19.63 -3.23 9.90
C HIS A 37 18.97 -2.46 8.73
N GLU A 38 19.23 -2.85 7.51
CA GLU A 38 18.67 -2.21 6.33
C GLU A 38 17.23 -2.62 6.14
N GLN A 39 16.33 -1.64 6.12
CA GLN A 39 14.90 -1.86 5.90
C GLN A 39 14.35 -0.81 4.95
N PRO A 40 13.45 -1.18 4.02
CA PRO A 40 12.89 -0.23 3.04
C PRO A 40 12.27 1.00 3.71
N TRP A 41 11.63 0.84 4.85
CA TRP A 41 10.98 1.96 5.56
C TRP A 41 11.93 2.96 6.20
N HIS A 42 13.24 2.72 6.21
CA HIS A 42 14.21 3.74 6.57
C HIS A 42 14.38 4.79 5.47
N CYS A 43 13.96 4.49 4.23
CA CYS A 43 13.96 5.43 3.11
C CYS A 43 12.61 6.15 2.98
N THR A 44 12.66 7.47 2.90
CA THR A 44 11.46 8.32 2.79
C THR A 44 10.56 7.95 1.61
N PRO A 45 11.03 7.61 0.39
CA PRO A 45 10.16 7.21 -0.70
C PRO A 45 9.25 6.02 -0.38
N PHE A 46 9.76 4.99 0.29
CA PHE A 46 8.97 3.82 0.67
C PHE A 46 7.93 4.15 1.74
N SER A 47 8.33 4.93 2.73
CA SER A 47 7.42 5.30 3.79
C SER A 47 6.32 6.27 3.35
N GLU A 48 6.61 7.18 2.43
CA GLU A 48 5.60 8.04 1.81
C GLU A 48 4.61 7.21 0.98
N SER A 49 5.12 6.28 0.18
CA SER A 49 4.28 5.35 -0.58
C SER A 49 3.39 4.51 0.34
N ALA A 50 3.94 4.02 1.45
CA ALA A 50 3.22 3.19 2.41
C ALA A 50 2.14 3.93 3.22
N GLN A 51 2.11 5.26 3.18
CA GLN A 51 1.10 6.10 3.83
C GLN A 51 0.18 6.78 2.82
N TYR A 52 0.27 6.42 1.55
CA TYR A 52 -0.51 7.04 0.50
C TYR A 52 -1.81 6.30 0.25
N GLY A 53 -2.92 7.06 0.18
CA GLY A 53 -4.25 6.53 -0.11
C GLY A 53 -5.07 6.17 1.14
N LEU A 54 -6.03 5.30 0.94
CA LEU A 54 -6.95 4.81 1.95
C LEU A 54 -6.66 3.36 2.27
N GLU A 55 -6.88 2.93 3.51
CA GLU A 55 -6.85 1.52 3.88
C GLU A 55 -8.25 1.01 4.18
N VAL A 56 -8.49 -0.24 3.82
CA VAL A 56 -9.68 -1.01 4.17
C VAL A 56 -9.31 -2.00 5.26
N LEU A 57 -10.12 -2.00 6.33
CA LEU A 57 -9.91 -2.84 7.49
C LEU A 57 -10.77 -4.11 7.38
N TYR A 58 -10.23 -5.23 7.83
CA TYR A 58 -10.99 -6.46 7.96
C TYR A 58 -12.06 -6.29 9.04
N PRO A 59 -13.36 -6.48 8.70
CA PRO A 59 -14.44 -6.05 9.57
C PRO A 59 -14.97 -7.14 10.51
N PHE A 60 -14.66 -8.41 10.24
CA PHE A 60 -15.29 -9.55 10.93
C PHE A 60 -14.57 -9.88 12.24
N ASP A 61 -15.31 -10.38 13.23
CA ASP A 61 -14.77 -10.85 14.52
C ASP A 61 -13.97 -12.13 14.35
N GLU A 62 -14.45 -13.01 13.45
CA GLU A 62 -13.78 -14.27 13.14
C GLU A 62 -12.51 -14.05 12.32
N GLU A 63 -11.42 -14.68 12.74
CA GLU A 63 -10.17 -14.69 11.99
C GLU A 63 -10.33 -15.56 10.74
N LEU A 64 -10.05 -15.01 9.56
CA LEU A 64 -9.99 -15.80 8.33
C LEU A 64 -8.55 -16.30 8.10
N ARG A 65 -8.43 -17.59 7.89
CA ARG A 65 -7.20 -18.26 7.45
C ARG A 65 -7.36 -18.76 6.02
N VAL A 66 -6.43 -18.38 5.16
CA VAL A 66 -6.40 -18.84 3.78
C VAL A 66 -5.13 -19.64 3.55
N THR A 67 -5.30 -20.88 3.09
CA THR A 67 -4.19 -21.78 2.76
C THR A 67 -4.35 -22.35 1.37
N LYS A 68 -3.29 -22.93 0.82
CA LYS A 68 -3.35 -23.72 -0.40
C LYS A 68 -3.10 -25.20 -0.07
N PHE A 69 -4.10 -26.05 -0.33
CA PHE A 69 -4.03 -27.47 -0.08
C PHE A 69 -4.40 -28.28 -1.32
N ARG A 70 -3.51 -29.17 -1.75
CA ARG A 70 -3.68 -30.03 -2.96
C ARG A 70 -4.10 -29.28 -4.22
N GLY A 71 -3.53 -28.09 -4.43
CA GLY A 71 -3.83 -27.26 -5.59
C GLY A 71 -5.01 -26.30 -5.43
N SER A 72 -5.84 -26.47 -4.41
CA SER A 72 -7.03 -25.64 -4.19
C SER A 72 -6.88 -24.65 -3.05
N VAL A 73 -7.53 -23.51 -3.15
CA VAL A 73 -7.63 -22.51 -2.08
C VAL A 73 -8.62 -23.02 -1.02
N ARG A 74 -8.19 -22.97 0.23
CA ARG A 74 -9.01 -23.32 1.40
C ARG A 74 -9.18 -22.10 2.27
N LEU A 75 -10.42 -21.77 2.58
CA LEU A 75 -10.83 -20.65 3.45
C LEU A 75 -11.38 -21.25 4.74
N GLU A 76 -10.81 -20.85 5.87
CA GLU A 76 -11.20 -21.33 7.21
C GLU A 76 -11.64 -20.13 8.05
N ALA A 77 -12.95 -19.94 8.16
CA ALA A 77 -13.61 -19.03 9.07
C ALA A 77 -15.09 -19.46 9.19
N ASP A 78 -15.68 -19.20 10.34
CA ASP A 78 -17.11 -19.33 10.56
C ASP A 78 -17.74 -17.93 10.63
N TRP A 79 -18.38 -17.53 9.56
CA TRP A 79 -19.04 -16.21 9.51
C TRP A 79 -20.51 -16.25 9.95
N GLY A 80 -21.05 -17.45 10.32
CA GLY A 80 -22.45 -17.60 10.62
C GLY A 80 -23.36 -17.26 9.44
N GLU A 81 -24.57 -16.80 9.74
CA GLU A 81 -25.56 -16.37 8.75
C GLU A 81 -25.34 -14.88 8.38
N PRO A 82 -25.68 -14.49 7.15
CA PRO A 82 -25.60 -13.08 6.75
C PRO A 82 -26.61 -12.24 7.54
N ALA A 83 -26.17 -11.05 7.99
CA ALA A 83 -27.05 -10.10 8.66
C ALA A 83 -28.08 -9.49 7.67
N ASP A 84 -27.75 -9.46 6.38
CA ASP A 84 -28.58 -8.96 5.29
C ASP A 84 -28.74 -10.07 4.24
N PRO A 85 -29.98 -10.53 3.95
CA PRO A 85 -30.22 -11.60 2.98
C PRO A 85 -29.80 -11.23 1.55
N ASP A 86 -29.71 -9.94 1.22
CA ASP A 86 -29.24 -9.47 -0.08
C ASP A 86 -27.72 -9.42 -0.18
N MET A 87 -27.00 -9.64 0.94
CA MET A 87 -25.55 -9.67 0.95
C MET A 87 -25.04 -10.99 0.36
N MET A 88 -24.05 -10.89 -0.50
CA MET A 88 -23.38 -12.07 -1.04
C MET A 88 -22.58 -12.79 0.08
N TRP A 89 -22.94 -14.02 0.37
CA TRP A 89 -22.37 -14.80 1.46
C TRP A 89 -21.84 -16.16 1.02
N PRO A 90 -20.73 -16.68 1.53
CA PRO A 90 -19.79 -16.02 2.45
C PRO A 90 -19.02 -14.87 1.76
N PRO A 91 -18.50 -13.90 2.52
CA PRO A 91 -17.89 -12.69 1.97
C PRO A 91 -16.59 -12.98 1.21
N PHE A 92 -15.88 -14.05 1.56
CA PHE A 92 -14.71 -14.53 0.86
C PHE A 92 -15.03 -15.84 0.14
N ARG A 93 -14.47 -15.99 -1.06
CA ARG A 93 -14.70 -17.17 -1.92
C ARG A 93 -13.45 -17.56 -2.67
N PRO A 94 -13.21 -18.84 -2.95
CA PRO A 94 -12.21 -19.26 -3.91
C PRO A 94 -12.50 -18.62 -5.29
N PHE A 95 -11.44 -18.25 -5.99
CA PHE A 95 -11.49 -17.72 -7.34
C PHE A 95 -10.47 -18.48 -8.20
N GLY A 96 -10.89 -19.64 -8.72
CA GLY A 96 -9.98 -20.58 -9.34
C GLY A 96 -9.05 -21.27 -8.32
N GLU A 97 -7.93 -21.81 -8.80
CA GLU A 97 -6.99 -22.57 -7.98
C GLU A 97 -5.93 -21.71 -7.28
N ASP A 98 -5.64 -20.54 -7.84
CA ASP A 98 -4.52 -19.69 -7.42
C ASP A 98 -4.94 -18.35 -6.81
N TYR A 99 -6.25 -18.11 -6.68
CA TYR A 99 -6.79 -16.86 -6.20
C TYR A 99 -7.99 -17.07 -5.28
N TYR A 100 -8.32 -16.06 -4.51
CA TYR A 100 -9.57 -15.93 -3.78
C TYR A 100 -10.06 -14.49 -3.85
N SER A 101 -11.33 -14.29 -3.62
CA SER A 101 -11.98 -13.00 -3.74
C SER A 101 -12.65 -12.59 -2.44
N TYR A 102 -12.75 -11.29 -2.26
CA TYR A 102 -13.54 -10.64 -1.22
C TYR A 102 -14.50 -9.65 -1.87
N GLN A 103 -15.75 -9.70 -1.52
CA GLN A 103 -16.72 -8.68 -1.90
C GLN A 103 -16.52 -7.45 -1.01
N LEU A 104 -16.01 -6.37 -1.60
CA LEU A 104 -15.82 -5.13 -0.89
C LEU A 104 -17.18 -4.48 -0.62
N SER A 105 -17.59 -4.47 0.66
CA SER A 105 -18.84 -3.85 1.11
C SER A 105 -18.67 -2.32 1.27
N LEU A 106 -17.99 -1.71 0.34
CA LEU A 106 -17.67 -0.30 0.26
C LEU A 106 -17.88 0.16 -1.18
N ASP A 107 -18.73 1.14 -1.36
CA ASP A 107 -18.94 1.82 -2.63
C ASP A 107 -18.24 3.18 -2.55
N LEU A 108 -17.44 3.48 -3.56
CA LEU A 108 -16.66 4.71 -3.66
C LEU A 108 -17.08 5.48 -4.92
N GLU A 109 -17.32 6.77 -4.75
CA GLU A 109 -17.54 7.71 -5.85
C GLU A 109 -16.37 8.70 -5.91
N VAL A 110 -15.80 8.86 -7.08
CA VAL A 110 -14.79 9.90 -7.39
C VAL A 110 -15.30 10.82 -8.49
N GLU A 111 -14.68 11.98 -8.61
CA GLU A 111 -15.01 12.94 -9.67
C GLU A 111 -14.71 12.36 -11.06
N SER A 112 -15.43 12.85 -12.07
CA SER A 112 -15.20 12.45 -13.48
C SER A 112 -13.72 12.67 -13.88
N GLY A 113 -13.16 11.71 -14.60
CA GLY A 113 -11.77 11.71 -14.99
C GLY A 113 -10.80 11.12 -13.95
N TRP A 114 -11.33 10.67 -12.81
CA TRP A 114 -10.56 9.93 -11.78
C TRP A 114 -11.02 8.48 -11.71
N ALA A 115 -10.18 7.66 -11.12
CA ALA A 115 -10.46 6.25 -10.85
C ALA A 115 -9.90 5.85 -9.49
N VAL A 116 -10.39 4.74 -8.96
CA VAL A 116 -9.78 4.09 -7.79
C VAL A 116 -8.95 2.89 -8.26
N ARG A 117 -7.81 2.71 -7.63
CA ARG A 117 -6.96 1.54 -7.85
C ARG A 117 -6.75 0.83 -6.53
N THR A 118 -7.03 -0.46 -6.50
CA THR A 118 -6.70 -1.32 -5.37
C THR A 118 -5.25 -1.76 -5.45
N GLU A 119 -4.60 -1.83 -4.29
CA GLU A 119 -3.21 -2.23 -4.14
C GLU A 119 -3.07 -3.17 -2.94
N PRO A 120 -2.03 -4.02 -2.89
CA PRO A 120 -1.68 -4.71 -1.67
C PRO A 120 -1.49 -3.73 -0.51
N HIS A 121 -1.96 -4.08 0.68
CA HIS A 121 -1.71 -3.23 1.84
C HIS A 121 -0.21 -3.23 2.18
N PRO A 122 0.42 -2.06 2.38
CA PRO A 122 1.88 -1.96 2.52
C PRO A 122 2.46 -2.74 3.70
N ARG A 123 1.66 -3.16 4.68
CA ARG A 123 2.17 -3.98 5.80
C ARG A 123 2.84 -5.28 5.36
N TYR A 124 2.61 -5.75 4.12
CA TYR A 124 3.22 -6.98 3.61
C TYR A 124 4.76 -6.92 3.61
N PHE A 125 5.35 -5.75 3.43
CA PHE A 125 6.81 -5.64 3.43
C PHE A 125 7.42 -5.46 4.83
N THR A 126 6.57 -5.28 5.87
CA THR A 126 6.99 -5.27 7.28
C THR A 126 6.61 -6.56 8.00
N ASP A 127 5.84 -7.43 7.37
CA ASP A 127 5.37 -8.68 7.93
C ASP A 127 6.43 -9.77 7.82
N ALA A 128 7.15 -10.02 8.90
CA ALA A 128 8.16 -11.08 8.98
C ALA A 128 7.54 -12.50 8.96
N THR A 129 6.23 -12.62 9.13
CA THR A 129 5.52 -13.92 9.16
C THR A 129 5.01 -14.36 7.79
N ASN A 130 5.01 -13.45 6.80
CA ASN A 130 4.43 -13.63 5.47
C ASN A 130 2.93 -14.00 5.48
N THR A 131 2.21 -13.59 6.52
CA THR A 131 0.77 -13.87 6.65
C THR A 131 -0.11 -12.81 6.02
N THR A 132 0.45 -11.68 5.61
CA THR A 132 -0.29 -10.58 5.00
C THR A 132 -0.79 -10.96 3.61
N PRO A 133 -2.10 -10.84 3.34
CA PRO A 133 -2.65 -11.12 2.01
C PRO A 133 -2.12 -10.14 0.97
N LEU A 134 -1.92 -10.63 -0.26
CA LEU A 134 -1.50 -9.83 -1.41
C LEU A 134 -2.67 -9.67 -2.38
N ALA A 135 -3.22 -8.46 -2.41
CA ALA A 135 -4.24 -8.09 -3.39
C ALA A 135 -3.63 -7.99 -4.80
N VAL A 136 -4.40 -8.45 -5.79
CA VAL A 136 -4.09 -8.18 -7.19
C VAL A 136 -4.55 -6.77 -7.49
N PRO A 137 -3.68 -5.88 -7.99
CA PRO A 137 -4.08 -4.52 -8.34
C PRO A 137 -5.19 -4.52 -9.39
N ALA A 138 -6.20 -3.72 -9.15
CA ALA A 138 -7.31 -3.52 -10.08
C ALA A 138 -7.68 -2.04 -10.14
N MET A 139 -8.12 -1.58 -11.31
CA MET A 139 -8.56 -0.21 -11.53
C MET A 139 -10.06 -0.19 -11.79
N VAL A 140 -10.78 0.61 -11.02
CA VAL A 140 -12.23 0.73 -11.10
C VAL A 140 -12.61 2.17 -11.41
N ARG A 141 -13.44 2.35 -12.43
CA ARG A 141 -14.00 3.64 -12.86
C ARG A 141 -15.20 4.00 -11.99
N SER A 142 -14.94 4.30 -10.73
CA SER A 142 -15.97 4.63 -9.75
C SER A 142 -16.57 6.04 -9.91
N ASP A 143 -16.12 6.78 -10.93
CA ASP A 143 -16.74 8.00 -11.40
C ASP A 143 -18.11 7.74 -12.08
N TRP A 144 -18.32 6.53 -12.62
CA TRP A 144 -19.60 6.13 -13.25
C TRP A 144 -20.08 4.72 -12.85
N TRP A 145 -19.25 3.91 -12.17
CA TRP A 145 -19.62 2.56 -11.73
C TRP A 145 -20.12 2.59 -10.28
N PRO A 146 -21.45 2.57 -10.05
CA PRO A 146 -22.02 2.74 -8.70
C PRO A 146 -22.20 1.42 -7.96
N MET A 147 -21.41 0.41 -8.27
CA MET A 147 -21.56 -0.93 -7.71
C MET A 147 -20.30 -1.34 -6.95
N MET A 148 -20.51 -2.18 -5.95
CA MET A 148 -19.43 -2.91 -5.29
C MET A 148 -18.58 -3.68 -6.29
N TYR A 149 -17.33 -3.88 -5.97
CA TYR A 149 -16.42 -4.69 -6.74
C TYR A 149 -15.73 -5.74 -5.87
N PHE A 150 -15.20 -6.76 -6.53
CA PHE A 150 -14.45 -7.81 -5.86
C PHE A 150 -12.98 -7.44 -5.82
N CYS A 151 -12.38 -7.61 -4.65
CA CYS A 151 -10.93 -7.62 -4.52
C CYS A 151 -10.44 -9.05 -4.69
N ILE A 152 -9.47 -9.22 -5.56
CA ILE A 152 -8.86 -10.52 -5.83
C ILE A 152 -7.53 -10.58 -5.11
N PHE A 153 -7.26 -11.70 -4.46
CA PHE A 153 -6.02 -11.96 -3.75
C PHE A 153 -5.33 -13.18 -4.35
N LYS A 154 -4.03 -13.11 -4.46
CA LYS A 154 -3.24 -14.29 -4.81
C LYS A 154 -3.24 -15.26 -3.64
N ALA A 155 -3.48 -16.54 -3.90
CA ALA A 155 -3.39 -17.57 -2.88
C ALA A 155 -1.97 -17.66 -2.31
N PRO A 156 -1.81 -17.97 -1.02
CA PRO A 156 -0.49 -18.13 -0.42
C PRO A 156 0.24 -19.34 -1.05
N PRO A 157 1.58 -19.33 -1.10
CA PRO A 157 2.34 -20.49 -1.49
C PRO A 157 2.16 -21.63 -0.47
N LYS A 158 2.51 -22.86 -0.87
CA LYS A 158 2.43 -24.02 0.01
C LYS A 158 3.18 -23.80 1.32
N GLY A 159 2.53 -24.06 2.44
CA GLY A 159 3.10 -23.90 3.78
C GLY A 159 3.00 -22.49 4.36
N VAL A 160 2.45 -21.55 3.61
CA VAL A 160 2.14 -20.19 4.09
C VAL A 160 0.64 -20.06 4.28
N THR A 161 0.23 -19.28 5.27
CA THR A 161 -1.16 -18.97 5.57
C THR A 161 -1.36 -17.46 5.51
N HIS A 162 -2.27 -16.96 4.68
CA HIS A 162 -2.73 -15.59 4.81
C HIS A 162 -3.72 -15.50 5.97
N ILE A 163 -3.61 -14.47 6.79
CA ILE A 163 -4.45 -14.29 7.97
C ILE A 163 -5.06 -12.89 7.95
N PHE A 164 -6.37 -12.85 8.13
CA PHE A 164 -7.12 -11.61 8.28
C PHE A 164 -7.65 -11.53 9.71
N ARG A 165 -7.35 -10.44 10.41
CA ARG A 165 -7.82 -10.19 11.76
C ARG A 165 -8.59 -8.88 11.83
N LYS A 166 -9.61 -8.84 12.66
CA LYS A 166 -10.45 -7.64 12.87
C LYS A 166 -9.60 -6.40 13.12
N GLY A 167 -9.92 -5.36 12.39
CA GLY A 167 -9.25 -4.07 12.50
C GLY A 167 -7.89 -3.98 11.82
N GLU A 168 -7.35 -5.06 11.24
CA GLU A 168 -6.13 -5.00 10.44
C GLU A 168 -6.41 -4.53 9.01
N GLY A 169 -5.57 -3.62 8.52
CA GLY A 169 -5.59 -3.21 7.11
C GLY A 169 -5.16 -4.36 6.21
N PHE A 170 -5.93 -4.67 5.17
CA PHE A 170 -5.63 -5.75 4.24
C PHE A 170 -5.61 -5.33 2.77
N LEU A 171 -6.09 -4.12 2.48
CA LEU A 171 -6.18 -3.57 1.14
C LEU A 171 -5.90 -2.07 1.21
N SER A 172 -5.18 -1.55 0.23
CA SER A 172 -5.05 -0.11 -0.01
C SER A 172 -5.82 0.30 -1.25
N ILE A 173 -6.33 1.53 -1.24
CA ILE A 173 -7.02 2.15 -2.35
C ILE A 173 -6.37 3.49 -2.65
N ILE A 174 -5.97 3.69 -3.89
CA ILE A 174 -5.37 4.93 -4.38
C ILE A 174 -6.31 5.58 -5.38
N VAL A 175 -6.42 6.89 -5.32
CA VAL A 175 -7.16 7.68 -6.31
C VAL A 175 -6.16 8.27 -7.30
N LEU A 176 -6.42 8.06 -8.58
CA LEU A 176 -5.52 8.48 -9.65
C LEU A 176 -6.32 8.91 -10.90
N PRO A 177 -5.71 9.64 -11.84
CA PRO A 177 -6.35 9.93 -13.11
C PRO A 177 -6.79 8.64 -13.83
N ALA A 178 -8.02 8.64 -14.35
CA ALA A 178 -8.60 7.47 -15.01
C ALA A 178 -7.87 7.09 -16.30
N GLU A 179 -7.31 8.08 -16.98
CA GLU A 179 -6.52 7.92 -18.19
C GLU A 179 -5.13 8.54 -17.95
N PRO A 180 -4.12 7.74 -17.61
CA PRO A 180 -2.77 8.23 -17.55
C PRO A 180 -2.28 8.52 -18.98
N ARG A 181 -2.31 9.77 -19.37
CA ARG A 181 -1.64 10.22 -20.60
C ARG A 181 -0.23 10.61 -20.21
N LEU A 182 0.72 9.86 -20.68
CA LEU A 182 2.13 10.12 -20.49
C LEU A 182 2.76 10.29 -21.88
N ASP A 183 3.20 11.48 -22.17
CA ASP A 183 4.05 11.73 -23.32
C ASP A 183 5.51 11.51 -22.88
N LEU A 184 6.17 10.59 -23.53
CA LEU A 184 7.56 10.25 -23.24
C LEU A 184 8.45 10.91 -24.28
N GLU A 185 9.25 11.87 -23.83
CA GLU A 185 10.22 12.57 -24.65
C GLU A 185 11.61 12.39 -24.05
N SER A 186 12.62 12.26 -24.90
CA SER A 186 14.01 12.31 -24.48
C SER A 186 14.37 13.74 -24.08
N MET A 187 15.15 13.88 -23.02
CA MET A 187 15.70 15.19 -22.66
C MET A 187 16.60 15.69 -23.79
N THR A 188 16.62 17.01 -24.00
CA THR A 188 17.63 17.66 -24.81
C THR A 188 18.99 17.65 -24.11
N GLU A 189 20.07 17.91 -24.83
CA GLU A 189 21.43 17.99 -24.26
C GLU A 189 21.51 19.05 -23.16
N GLU A 190 20.82 20.19 -23.32
CA GLU A 190 20.79 21.25 -22.32
C GLU A 190 20.05 20.80 -21.05
N GLU A 191 18.92 20.11 -21.19
CA GLU A 191 18.15 19.60 -20.04
C GLU A 191 18.92 18.52 -19.29
N GLU A 192 19.62 17.64 -20.00
CA GLU A 192 20.51 16.62 -19.42
C GLU A 192 21.65 17.29 -18.63
N ALA A 193 22.30 18.31 -19.22
CA ALA A 193 23.38 19.04 -18.57
C ALA A 193 22.90 19.77 -17.31
N GLU A 194 21.74 20.43 -17.37
CA GLU A 194 21.15 21.11 -16.21
C GLU A 194 20.83 20.10 -15.09
N ARG A 195 20.25 18.96 -15.45
CA ARG A 195 19.90 17.90 -14.50
C ARG A 195 21.13 17.29 -13.85
N GLU A 196 22.19 17.05 -14.62
CA GLU A 196 23.46 16.57 -14.11
C GLU A 196 24.13 17.59 -13.16
N LEU A 197 24.13 18.88 -13.51
CA LEU A 197 24.63 19.91 -12.62
C LEU A 197 23.88 19.97 -11.30
N ARG A 198 22.54 19.83 -11.34
CA ARG A 198 21.71 19.74 -10.13
C ARG A 198 22.04 18.51 -9.30
N SER A 199 22.23 17.36 -9.93
CA SER A 199 22.64 16.13 -9.28
C SER A 199 23.96 16.29 -8.55
N ARG A 200 24.97 16.86 -9.21
CA ARG A 200 26.30 17.13 -8.62
C ARG A 200 26.22 18.10 -7.44
N ARG A 201 25.39 19.15 -7.52
CA ARG A 201 25.17 20.09 -6.39
C ARG A 201 24.55 19.39 -5.18
N ILE A 202 23.56 18.51 -5.41
CA ILE A 202 22.97 17.70 -4.33
C ILE A 202 24.02 16.77 -3.73
N ALA A 203 24.80 16.08 -4.56
CA ALA A 203 25.87 15.21 -4.11
C ALA A 203 26.92 15.93 -3.28
N ALA A 204 27.35 17.12 -3.72
CA ALA A 204 28.30 17.96 -3.01
C ALA A 204 27.75 18.50 -1.66
N SER A 205 26.43 18.66 -1.54
CA SER A 205 25.79 19.12 -0.30
C SER A 205 25.44 18.01 0.69
N ARG A 206 25.68 16.74 0.34
CA ARG A 206 25.28 15.59 1.17
C ARG A 206 25.80 15.67 2.59
N ASP A 207 27.07 15.96 2.79
CA ASP A 207 27.65 15.98 4.12
C ASP A 207 27.06 17.10 4.99
N SER A 208 26.73 18.24 4.41
CA SER A 208 26.06 19.34 5.12
C SER A 208 24.57 19.07 5.39
N LEU A 209 23.89 18.36 4.49
CA LEU A 209 22.48 17.96 4.66
C LEU A 209 22.32 16.78 5.63
N ALA A 210 23.31 15.90 5.70
CA ALA A 210 23.24 14.68 6.50
C ALA A 210 23.23 14.94 8.01
N GLY A 211 23.92 15.95 8.49
CA GLY A 211 23.87 16.52 9.84
C GLY A 211 23.59 15.54 11.00
N GLY A 212 24.27 14.43 11.14
CA GLY A 212 24.02 13.43 12.17
C GLY A 212 22.96 12.38 11.83
N THR A 213 22.36 12.45 10.64
CA THR A 213 21.42 11.41 10.14
C THR A 213 22.13 10.37 9.26
N ARG A 214 23.42 10.55 9.05
CA ARG A 214 24.24 9.64 8.27
C ARG A 214 24.49 8.35 9.06
N TRP A 215 24.25 7.20 8.46
CA TRP A 215 24.60 5.93 9.02
C TRP A 215 25.08 4.96 7.93
N LEU A 216 25.90 4.01 8.32
CA LEU A 216 26.48 3.00 7.46
C LEU A 216 25.76 1.67 7.73
N SER A 217 25.31 1.00 6.68
CA SER A 217 24.72 -0.33 6.80
C SER A 217 25.81 -1.41 6.98
N THR A 218 25.39 -2.63 7.30
CA THR A 218 26.28 -3.79 7.35
C THR A 218 26.88 -4.17 6.00
N THR A 219 26.33 -3.68 4.92
CA THR A 219 26.82 -3.86 3.54
C THR A 219 27.58 -2.62 3.03
N GLU A 220 28.04 -1.76 3.94
CA GLU A 220 28.78 -0.53 3.64
C GLU A 220 28.02 0.51 2.83
N THR A 221 26.70 0.37 2.71
CA THR A 221 25.85 1.38 2.05
C THR A 221 25.67 2.59 2.95
N VAL A 222 25.97 3.78 2.43
CA VAL A 222 25.81 5.04 3.16
C VAL A 222 24.41 5.58 2.98
N PHE A 223 23.69 5.72 4.09
CA PHE A 223 22.40 6.43 4.15
C PHE A 223 22.62 7.80 4.79
N ASP A 224 22.39 8.86 4.04
CA ASP A 224 22.69 10.23 4.45
C ASP A 224 21.46 11.08 4.74
N GLY A 225 20.28 10.58 4.44
CA GLY A 225 19.02 11.29 4.64
C GLY A 225 18.82 12.51 3.72
N ALA A 226 19.68 12.74 2.73
CA ALA A 226 19.61 13.92 1.84
C ALA A 226 18.22 14.05 1.19
N TYR A 227 17.66 12.97 0.66
CA TYR A 227 16.32 12.98 0.09
C TYR A 227 15.27 13.46 1.10
N ARG A 228 15.31 12.99 2.33
CA ARG A 228 14.37 13.38 3.40
C ARG A 228 14.42 14.86 3.72
N HIS A 229 15.61 15.45 3.75
CA HIS A 229 15.79 16.89 4.00
C HIS A 229 15.25 17.71 2.84
N LEU A 230 15.60 17.37 1.62
CA LEU A 230 15.11 18.04 0.41
C LEU A 230 13.59 17.92 0.26
N PHE A 231 13.04 16.75 0.53
CA PHE A 231 11.61 16.48 0.51
C PHE A 231 10.85 17.34 1.54
N ARG A 232 11.35 17.44 2.77
CA ARG A 232 10.76 18.31 3.79
C ARG A 232 10.78 19.78 3.38
N ALA A 233 11.88 20.23 2.80
CA ALA A 233 12.00 21.59 2.28
C ALA A 233 11.00 21.86 1.14
N ALA A 234 10.84 20.92 0.22
CA ALA A 234 9.84 20.99 -0.85
C ALA A 234 8.43 21.08 -0.30
N LYS A 235 8.04 20.20 0.63
CA LYS A 235 6.73 20.24 1.29
C LYS A 235 6.46 21.55 2.04
N ALA A 236 7.47 22.11 2.70
CA ALA A 236 7.33 23.40 3.39
C ALA A 236 7.07 24.55 2.40
N ARG A 237 7.78 24.57 1.27
CA ARG A 237 7.57 25.55 0.20
C ARG A 237 6.17 25.46 -0.41
N ASP A 238 5.67 24.23 -0.66
CA ASP A 238 4.37 24.03 -1.30
C ASP A 238 3.20 24.40 -0.36
N ARG A 239 3.41 24.32 0.95
CA ARG A 239 2.43 24.80 1.96
C ARG A 239 2.41 26.32 2.13
N ALA A 240 3.46 27.01 1.69
CA ALA A 240 3.58 28.48 1.78
C ALA A 240 3.01 29.20 0.55
N LYS A 241 2.61 28.46 -0.49
CA LYS A 241 1.88 28.93 -1.67
C LYS A 241 0.37 28.78 -1.49
#